data_f02275e258d8be94bffb32105c0d3d1c
#
_entry.id   f02275e258d8be94bffb32105c0d3d1c
#
_cell.length_a   1.000
_cell.length_b   1.000
_cell.length_c   1.000
_cell.angle_alpha   90.00
_cell.angle_beta   90.00
_cell.angle_gamma   90.00
#
_symmetry.space_group_name_H-M   'P 1'
#
loop_
_entity.id
_entity.type
_entity.pdbx_description
1 polymer ?
#
loop_
_entity_poly.entity_id
_entity_poly.type
_entity_poly.pdbx_seq_one_letter_code
_entity_poly.pdbx_strand_id
1 'polypeptide(L)'
;VTSGAADVLRLLTVRGETLAVAESLTGGLVAAEIASVPGASKAFRGSVTAYATDVKRDVLGVEGTLLAERGAVDPQVAAQMAAGVRRLLRADWGIATTGVAGPEPQDGQPVGTVFVAVDGPFETVFGEPGGEKVTSLRLNGDRTEIRMESVRSVLALLLEELAGEQTGNERAQDTERNGGT
;
A
#
# COMPACT_ATOMS: atom_id res chain seq x y z
N VAL A 1 -17.98 -13.70 4.90
CA VAL A 1 -17.15 -12.85 4.04
C VAL A 1 -15.85 -12.62 4.78
N THR A 2 -14.74 -13.17 4.28
CA THR A 2 -13.39 -12.91 4.81
C THR A 2 -13.04 -11.44 4.59
N SER A 3 -12.45 -10.79 5.59
CA SER A 3 -11.94 -9.43 5.42
C SER A 3 -10.78 -9.42 4.44
N GLY A 4 -10.57 -8.34 3.70
CA GLY A 4 -9.43 -8.19 2.81
C GLY A 4 -8.09 -8.39 3.53
N ALA A 5 -8.00 -8.00 4.81
CA ALA A 5 -6.83 -8.22 5.65
C ALA A 5 -6.54 -9.72 5.88
N ALA A 6 -7.56 -10.53 6.11
CA ALA A 6 -7.39 -11.98 6.31
C ALA A 6 -6.84 -12.66 5.04
N ASP A 7 -7.36 -12.32 3.88
CA ASP A 7 -6.89 -12.87 2.61
C ASP A 7 -5.46 -12.43 2.28
N VAL A 8 -5.13 -11.16 2.50
CA VAL A 8 -3.76 -10.62 2.35
C VAL A 8 -2.77 -11.38 3.23
N LEU A 9 -3.09 -11.53 4.52
CA LEU A 9 -2.22 -12.21 5.48
C LEU A 9 -2.05 -13.69 5.16
N ARG A 10 -3.09 -14.35 4.70
CA ARG A 10 -3.04 -15.75 4.26
C ARG A 10 -2.07 -15.91 3.09
N LEU A 11 -2.18 -15.09 2.05
CA LEU A 11 -1.30 -15.15 0.89
C LEU A 11 0.15 -14.83 1.26
N LEU A 12 0.39 -13.79 2.04
CA LEU A 12 1.74 -13.43 2.49
C LEU A 12 2.37 -14.54 3.34
N THR A 13 1.61 -15.14 4.23
CA THR A 13 2.10 -16.23 5.09
C THR A 13 2.49 -17.46 4.27
N VAL A 14 1.67 -17.85 3.29
CA VAL A 14 1.97 -18.97 2.39
C VAL A 14 3.24 -18.70 1.58
N ARG A 15 3.45 -17.45 1.16
CA ARG A 15 4.63 -17.03 0.39
C ARG A 15 5.88 -16.81 1.24
N GLY A 16 5.74 -16.76 2.56
CA GLY A 16 6.83 -16.41 3.47
C GLY A 16 7.27 -14.94 3.33
N GLU A 17 6.37 -14.08 2.90
CA GLU A 17 6.64 -12.65 2.68
C GLU A 17 6.04 -11.78 3.78
N THR A 18 6.57 -10.57 3.93
CA THR A 18 6.25 -9.64 5.00
C THR A 18 5.70 -8.31 4.48
N LEU A 19 4.94 -7.62 5.35
CA LEU A 19 4.23 -6.39 5.04
C LEU A 19 4.56 -5.27 6.03
N ALA A 20 4.77 -4.07 5.51
CA ALA A 20 4.83 -2.82 6.25
C ALA A 20 3.79 -1.83 5.73
N VAL A 21 3.29 -0.97 6.60
CA VAL A 21 2.22 -0.01 6.28
C VAL A 21 2.64 1.40 6.63
N ALA A 22 2.43 2.35 5.70
CA ALA A 22 2.54 3.77 5.93
C ALA A 22 1.15 4.42 5.82
N GLU A 23 0.75 5.15 6.84
CA GLU A 23 -0.58 5.76 6.91
C GLU A 23 -0.51 7.27 7.07
N SER A 24 -1.39 7.99 6.39
CA SER A 24 -1.66 9.39 6.65
C SER A 24 -3.11 9.54 7.14
N LEU A 25 -4.08 9.79 6.27
CA LEU A 25 -5.46 10.04 6.69
C LEU A 25 -6.11 8.88 7.46
N THR A 26 -5.66 7.68 7.27
CA THR A 26 -6.20 6.49 7.96
C THR A 26 -5.72 6.36 9.42
N GLY A 27 -4.63 7.02 9.77
CA GLY A 27 -4.21 7.27 11.15
C GLY A 27 -3.99 6.04 12.03
N GLY A 28 -3.61 4.90 11.44
CA GLY A 28 -3.41 3.63 12.13
C GLY A 28 -4.52 2.60 11.89
N LEU A 29 -5.59 2.95 11.19
CA LEU A 29 -6.71 2.03 10.92
C LEU A 29 -6.31 0.84 10.04
N VAL A 30 -5.42 1.02 9.07
CA VAL A 30 -4.93 -0.09 8.24
C VAL A 30 -4.16 -1.09 9.09
N ALA A 31 -3.24 -0.60 9.91
CA ALA A 31 -2.49 -1.43 10.86
C ALA A 31 -3.41 -2.15 11.85
N ALA A 32 -4.41 -1.45 12.38
CA ALA A 32 -5.40 -2.03 13.29
C ALA A 32 -6.20 -3.15 12.64
N GLU A 33 -6.64 -2.95 11.40
CA GLU A 33 -7.38 -3.96 10.62
C GLU A 33 -6.53 -5.21 10.39
N ILE A 34 -5.27 -5.05 10.00
CA ILE A 34 -4.34 -6.15 9.82
C ILE A 34 -4.09 -6.88 11.14
N ALA A 35 -3.80 -6.13 12.20
CA ALA A 35 -3.51 -6.70 13.52
C ALA A 35 -4.70 -7.40 14.18
N SER A 36 -5.94 -7.10 13.74
CA SER A 36 -7.15 -7.77 14.22
C SER A 36 -7.25 -9.24 13.76
N VAL A 37 -6.49 -9.63 12.75
CA VAL A 37 -6.53 -11.00 12.21
C VAL A 37 -5.61 -11.92 13.00
N PRO A 38 -6.10 -13.04 13.53
CA PRO A 38 -5.25 -14.03 14.19
C PRO A 38 -4.13 -14.52 13.26
N GLY A 39 -2.92 -14.57 13.78
CA GLY A 39 -1.73 -14.97 13.02
C GLY A 39 -1.06 -13.83 12.23
N ALA A 40 -1.50 -12.59 12.40
CA ALA A 40 -0.92 -11.42 11.73
C ALA A 40 0.60 -11.30 11.91
N SER A 41 1.13 -11.70 13.06
CA SER A 41 2.57 -11.64 13.37
C SER A 41 3.46 -12.47 12.45
N LYS A 42 2.90 -13.40 11.70
CA LYS A 42 3.65 -14.21 10.71
C LYS A 42 4.06 -13.39 9.47
N ALA A 43 3.33 -12.33 9.16
CA ALA A 43 3.57 -11.53 7.97
C ALA A 43 3.68 -10.02 8.25
N PHE A 44 2.95 -9.50 9.21
CA PHE A 44 2.93 -8.07 9.51
C PHE A 44 4.14 -7.65 10.36
N ARG A 45 4.99 -6.78 9.83
CA ARG A 45 6.18 -6.29 10.53
C ARG A 45 5.92 -5.03 11.35
N GLY A 46 5.01 -4.18 10.91
CA GLY A 46 4.72 -2.94 11.59
C GLY A 46 4.19 -1.85 10.65
N SER A 47 4.00 -0.67 11.22
CA SER A 47 3.45 0.49 10.52
C SER A 47 4.06 1.80 11.01
N VAL A 48 3.94 2.82 10.18
CA VAL A 48 4.28 4.21 10.50
C VAL A 48 3.08 5.07 10.15
N THR A 49 2.54 5.78 11.13
CA THR A 49 1.57 6.86 10.89
C THR A 49 2.35 8.14 10.68
N ALA A 50 2.55 8.53 9.42
CA ALA A 50 3.22 9.75 9.00
C ALA A 50 2.17 10.81 8.66
N TYR A 51 1.53 11.38 9.66
CA TYR A 51 0.39 12.29 9.49
C TYR A 51 0.82 13.69 9.05
N ALA A 52 1.82 14.25 9.70
CA ALA A 52 2.41 15.53 9.30
C ALA A 52 3.28 15.41 8.06
N THR A 53 3.33 16.46 7.25
CA THR A 53 4.09 16.47 6.00
C THR A 53 5.59 16.24 6.20
N ASP A 54 6.18 16.88 7.23
CA ASP A 54 7.59 16.72 7.57
C ASP A 54 7.93 15.30 8.05
N VAL A 55 7.01 14.61 8.70
CA VAL A 55 7.19 13.21 9.10
C VAL A 55 7.25 12.29 7.88
N LYS A 56 6.49 12.56 6.83
CA LYS A 56 6.59 11.83 5.55
C LYS A 56 8.01 11.92 4.97
N ARG A 57 8.62 13.09 5.05
CA ARG A 57 10.00 13.35 4.62
C ARG A 57 11.02 12.68 5.56
N ASP A 58 10.96 13.01 6.84
CA ASP A 58 12.02 12.71 7.80
C ASP A 58 12.04 11.23 8.21
N VAL A 59 10.88 10.56 8.23
CA VAL A 59 10.77 9.16 8.63
C VAL A 59 10.68 8.23 7.42
N LEU A 60 9.86 8.56 6.44
CA LEU A 60 9.63 7.70 5.28
C LEU A 60 10.53 8.02 4.07
N GLY A 61 11.25 9.11 4.11
CA GLY A 61 12.15 9.50 3.02
C GLY A 61 11.44 10.04 1.79
N VAL A 62 10.21 10.57 1.92
CA VAL A 62 9.54 11.26 0.82
C VAL A 62 10.32 12.53 0.46
N GLU A 63 10.52 12.77 -0.82
CA GLU A 63 11.28 13.91 -1.31
C GLU A 63 10.67 15.25 -0.87
N GLY A 64 11.48 16.07 -0.21
CA GLY A 64 11.03 17.38 0.29
C GLY A 64 10.61 18.34 -0.83
N THR A 65 11.25 18.29 -1.98
CA THR A 65 10.88 19.08 -3.17
C THR A 65 9.51 18.68 -3.71
N LEU A 66 9.21 17.40 -3.77
CA LEU A 66 7.90 16.88 -4.17
C LEU A 66 6.80 17.38 -3.23
N LEU A 67 7.03 17.28 -1.91
CA LEU A 67 6.08 17.77 -0.91
C LEU A 67 5.86 19.27 -0.98
N ALA A 68 6.93 20.04 -1.23
CA ALA A 68 6.84 21.50 -1.38
C ALA A 68 6.08 21.93 -2.64
N GLU A 69 6.27 21.21 -3.74
CA GLU A 69 5.67 21.56 -5.04
C GLU A 69 4.23 21.07 -5.18
N ARG A 70 3.92 19.87 -4.68
CA ARG A 70 2.63 19.20 -4.92
C ARG A 70 1.79 18.98 -3.66
N GLY A 71 2.35 19.22 -2.47
CA GLY A 71 1.69 18.89 -1.21
C GLY A 71 1.71 17.40 -0.89
N ALA A 72 1.07 17.03 0.21
CA ALA A 72 1.07 15.65 0.71
C ALA A 72 0.05 14.74 0.01
N VAL A 73 -0.95 15.29 -0.67
CA VAL A 73 -2.02 14.54 -1.34
C VAL A 73 -1.71 14.43 -2.83
N ASP A 74 -0.85 13.49 -3.16
CA ASP A 74 -0.28 13.31 -4.50
C ASP A 74 0.06 11.81 -4.73
N PRO A 75 -0.11 11.29 -5.97
CA PRO A 75 0.17 9.89 -6.26
C PRO A 75 1.64 9.50 -6.06
N GLN A 76 2.59 10.37 -6.38
CA GLN A 76 4.02 10.09 -6.13
C GLN A 76 4.37 10.11 -4.64
N VAL A 77 3.70 10.93 -3.86
CA VAL A 77 3.85 10.91 -2.39
C VAL A 77 3.40 9.57 -1.83
N ALA A 78 2.25 9.05 -2.26
CA ALA A 78 1.79 7.73 -1.86
C ALA A 78 2.79 6.63 -2.24
N ALA A 79 3.30 6.65 -3.46
CA ALA A 79 4.31 5.71 -3.95
C ALA A 79 5.59 5.76 -3.10
N GLN A 80 6.11 6.94 -2.83
CA GLN A 80 7.32 7.11 -2.02
C GLN A 80 7.10 6.74 -0.54
N MET A 81 5.89 6.95 -0.01
CA MET A 81 5.53 6.46 1.33
C MET A 81 5.57 4.94 1.41
N ALA A 82 4.99 4.25 0.43
CA ALA A 82 4.99 2.79 0.35
C ALA A 82 6.42 2.22 0.25
N ALA A 83 7.23 2.76 -0.66
CA ALA A 83 8.63 2.38 -0.81
C ALA A 83 9.46 2.70 0.45
N GLY A 84 9.22 3.85 1.06
CA GLY A 84 9.92 4.28 2.27
C GLY A 84 9.66 3.38 3.48
N VAL A 85 8.42 3.01 3.73
CA VAL A 85 8.07 2.14 4.86
C VAL A 85 8.56 0.70 4.63
N ARG A 86 8.52 0.23 3.39
CA ARG A 86 9.07 -1.07 3.01
C ARG A 86 10.56 -1.16 3.36
N ARG A 87 11.36 -0.15 3.00
CA ARG A 87 12.79 -0.08 3.33
C ARG A 87 13.03 0.06 4.84
N LEU A 88 12.32 0.97 5.47
CA LEU A 88 12.49 1.29 6.89
C LEU A 88 12.26 0.07 7.78
N LEU A 89 11.21 -0.70 7.50
CA LEU A 89 10.82 -1.87 8.29
C LEU A 89 11.35 -3.18 7.70
N ARG A 90 12.13 -3.13 6.60
CA ARG A 90 12.71 -4.30 5.94
C ARG A 90 11.67 -5.35 5.59
N ALA A 91 10.57 -4.91 4.99
CA ALA A 91 9.50 -5.77 4.53
C ALA A 91 9.63 -6.09 3.03
N ASP A 92 8.99 -7.16 2.60
CA ASP A 92 8.90 -7.51 1.18
C ASP A 92 7.89 -6.62 0.46
N TRP A 93 6.83 -6.22 1.15
CA TRP A 93 5.77 -5.35 0.65
C TRP A 93 5.59 -4.13 1.54
N GLY A 94 5.38 -2.97 0.92
CA GLY A 94 4.96 -1.73 1.56
C GLY A 94 3.65 -1.24 0.95
N ILE A 95 2.71 -0.81 1.79
CA ILE A 95 1.48 -0.15 1.33
C ILE A 95 1.34 1.21 2.00
N ALA A 96 0.67 2.14 1.32
CA ALA A 96 0.52 3.50 1.84
C ALA A 96 -0.84 4.11 1.49
N THR A 97 -1.27 5.03 2.35
CA THR A 97 -2.44 5.88 2.16
C THR A 97 -2.06 7.35 2.34
N THR A 98 -2.53 8.21 1.44
CA THR A 98 -2.54 9.67 1.64
C THR A 98 -3.81 10.26 1.03
N GLY A 99 -4.35 11.31 1.61
CA GLY A 99 -5.59 11.88 1.09
C GLY A 99 -6.24 12.88 2.01
N VAL A 100 -7.39 13.38 1.55
CA VAL A 100 -8.21 14.39 2.24
C VAL A 100 -9.47 13.76 2.80
N ALA A 101 -9.50 13.58 4.11
CA ALA A 101 -10.66 13.02 4.81
C ALA A 101 -11.79 14.06 5.02
N GLY A 102 -11.47 15.35 4.99
CA GLY A 102 -12.40 16.43 5.22
C GLY A 102 -12.55 16.82 6.70
N PRO A 103 -13.45 17.76 7.03
CA PRO A 103 -14.44 18.38 6.13
C PRO A 103 -13.89 19.43 5.15
N GLU A 104 -12.67 19.93 5.39
CA GLU A 104 -12.05 20.95 4.55
C GLU A 104 -11.11 20.35 3.50
N PRO A 105 -11.00 20.98 2.31
CA PRO A 105 -9.96 20.64 1.33
C PRO A 105 -8.55 20.81 1.92
N GLN A 106 -7.57 20.14 1.31
CA GLN A 106 -6.17 20.23 1.71
C GLN A 106 -5.25 20.23 0.49
N ASP A 107 -4.21 21.06 0.52
CA ASP A 107 -3.17 21.15 -0.54
C ASP A 107 -3.78 21.31 -1.95
N GLY A 108 -4.86 22.07 -2.07
CA GLY A 108 -5.56 22.28 -3.34
C GLY A 108 -6.40 21.09 -3.82
N GLN A 109 -6.50 20.03 -3.03
CA GLN A 109 -7.28 18.83 -3.36
C GLN A 109 -8.62 18.81 -2.64
N PRO A 110 -9.72 18.46 -3.32
CA PRO A 110 -11.03 18.36 -2.69
C PRO A 110 -11.11 17.18 -1.71
N VAL A 111 -12.06 17.29 -0.78
CA VAL A 111 -12.41 16.21 0.16
C VAL A 111 -12.73 14.93 -0.61
N GLY A 112 -12.22 13.80 -0.15
CA GLY A 112 -12.41 12.49 -0.79
C GLY A 112 -11.35 12.14 -1.84
N THR A 113 -10.41 13.05 -2.14
CA THR A 113 -9.23 12.73 -2.93
C THR A 113 -8.29 11.87 -2.11
N VAL A 114 -8.07 10.64 -2.54
CA VAL A 114 -7.21 9.66 -1.85
C VAL A 114 -6.35 8.93 -2.86
N PHE A 115 -5.10 8.71 -2.49
CA PHE A 115 -4.17 7.86 -3.22
C PHE A 115 -3.73 6.70 -2.32
N VAL A 116 -3.83 5.50 -2.85
CA VAL A 116 -3.34 4.28 -2.21
C VAL A 116 -2.25 3.68 -3.07
N ALA A 117 -1.21 3.17 -2.45
CA ALA A 117 -0.03 2.66 -3.15
C ALA A 117 0.44 1.33 -2.59
N VAL A 118 1.03 0.53 -3.47
CA VAL A 118 1.73 -0.73 -3.13
C VAL A 118 3.11 -0.68 -3.76
N ASP A 119 4.13 -0.95 -2.97
CA ASP A 119 5.50 -1.21 -3.41
C ASP A 119 5.89 -2.63 -3.04
N GLY A 120 6.47 -3.37 -3.98
CA GLY A 120 6.76 -4.78 -3.77
C GLY A 120 7.85 -5.32 -4.68
N PRO A 121 8.17 -6.61 -4.56
CA PRO A 121 9.17 -7.28 -5.38
C PRO A 121 8.60 -7.61 -6.76
N PHE A 122 8.11 -6.60 -7.50
CA PHE A 122 7.60 -6.78 -8.85
C PHE A 122 8.73 -7.17 -9.79
N GLU A 123 8.61 -8.29 -10.48
CA GLU A 123 9.41 -8.59 -11.65
C GLU A 123 8.90 -7.76 -12.82
N THR A 124 9.71 -6.87 -13.32
CA THR A 124 9.41 -6.21 -14.58
C THR A 124 9.85 -7.08 -15.74
N VAL A 125 9.07 -7.11 -16.79
CA VAL A 125 9.33 -7.87 -18.03
C VAL A 125 10.66 -7.45 -18.70
N PHE A 126 11.29 -6.37 -18.25
CA PHE A 126 12.52 -5.80 -18.79
C PHE A 126 13.65 -5.58 -17.78
N GLY A 127 13.58 -6.17 -16.59
CA GLY A 127 14.67 -6.11 -15.60
C GLY A 127 14.82 -4.75 -14.88
N GLU A 128 13.85 -3.86 -14.99
CA GLU A 128 13.78 -2.65 -14.19
C GLU A 128 13.34 -3.01 -12.76
N PRO A 129 14.03 -2.54 -11.73
CA PRO A 129 13.65 -2.88 -10.36
C PRO A 129 12.33 -2.23 -9.96
N GLY A 130 11.40 -3.07 -9.48
CA GLY A 130 10.23 -2.72 -8.71
C GLY A 130 9.33 -1.60 -9.23
N GLY A 131 8.19 -1.95 -9.79
CA GLY A 131 7.13 -0.99 -10.10
C GLY A 131 6.26 -0.71 -8.89
N GLU A 132 6.04 0.57 -8.60
CA GLU A 132 5.01 1.00 -7.67
C GLU A 132 3.65 0.94 -8.36
N LYS A 133 2.64 0.48 -7.63
CA LYS A 133 1.24 0.53 -8.07
C LYS A 133 0.51 1.57 -7.25
N VAL A 134 -0.09 2.54 -7.93
CA VAL A 134 -0.87 3.61 -7.29
C VAL A 134 -2.26 3.66 -7.88
N THR A 135 -3.26 3.74 -7.02
CA THR A 135 -4.66 3.96 -7.40
C THR A 135 -5.14 5.30 -6.88
N SER A 136 -5.70 6.09 -7.77
CA SER A 136 -6.37 7.35 -7.46
C SER A 136 -7.85 7.09 -7.18
N LEU A 137 -8.32 7.56 -6.04
CA LEU A 137 -9.70 7.40 -5.59
C LEU A 137 -10.39 8.76 -5.46
N ARG A 138 -11.68 8.78 -5.78
CA ARG A 138 -12.61 9.88 -5.52
C ARG A 138 -13.72 9.36 -4.64
N LEU A 139 -13.55 9.53 -3.33
CA LEU A 139 -14.47 8.97 -2.34
C LEU A 139 -15.51 10.01 -1.93
N ASN A 140 -16.72 9.52 -1.67
CA ASN A 140 -17.84 10.31 -1.15
C ASN A 140 -18.11 9.90 0.30
N GLY A 141 -18.73 10.77 1.04
CA GLY A 141 -19.13 10.52 2.41
C GLY A 141 -18.48 11.47 3.41
N ASP A 142 -18.70 11.20 4.67
CA ASP A 142 -18.10 11.94 5.76
C ASP A 142 -16.64 11.50 6.02
N ARG A 143 -15.98 12.17 6.96
CA ARG A 143 -14.59 11.88 7.33
C ARG A 143 -14.37 10.42 7.71
N THR A 144 -15.28 9.83 8.47
CA THR A 144 -15.17 8.43 8.91
C THR A 144 -15.33 7.47 7.72
N GLU A 145 -16.30 7.71 6.87
CA GLU A 145 -16.55 6.89 5.68
C GLU A 145 -15.37 6.92 4.70
N ILE A 146 -14.80 8.10 4.44
CA ILE A 146 -13.62 8.26 3.59
C ILE A 146 -12.41 7.50 4.15
N ARG A 147 -12.16 7.60 5.45
CA ARG A 147 -11.06 6.88 6.10
C ARG A 147 -11.24 5.36 6.02
N MET A 148 -12.43 4.87 6.32
CA MET A 148 -12.74 3.44 6.28
C MET A 148 -12.67 2.87 4.86
N GLU A 149 -13.15 3.61 3.87
CA GLU A 149 -13.05 3.20 2.45
C GLU A 149 -11.59 3.20 1.96
N SER A 150 -10.77 4.11 2.43
CA SER A 150 -9.33 4.13 2.14
C SER A 150 -8.63 2.87 2.67
N VAL A 151 -9.02 2.39 3.86
CA VAL A 151 -8.52 1.13 4.42
C VAL A 151 -8.87 -0.05 3.50
N ARG A 152 -10.13 -0.17 3.13
CA ARG A 152 -10.59 -1.24 2.22
C ARG A 152 -9.87 -1.19 0.88
N SER A 153 -9.70 0.00 0.34
CA SER A 153 -9.10 0.21 -0.98
C SER A 153 -7.62 -0.15 -1.03
N VAL A 154 -6.82 0.20 -0.03
CA VAL A 154 -5.39 -0.16 -0.02
C VAL A 154 -5.18 -1.66 0.19
N LEU A 155 -6.00 -2.30 1.00
CA LEU A 155 -5.95 -3.76 1.18
C LEU A 155 -6.42 -4.50 -0.08
N ALA A 156 -7.44 -4.00 -0.77
CA ALA A 156 -7.89 -4.54 -2.04
C ALA A 156 -6.82 -4.43 -3.13
N LEU A 157 -6.11 -3.30 -3.21
CA LEU A 157 -5.01 -3.11 -4.15
C LEU A 157 -3.88 -4.12 -3.89
N LEU A 158 -3.48 -4.30 -2.64
CA LEU A 158 -2.45 -5.27 -2.28
C LEU A 158 -2.91 -6.71 -2.61
N LEU A 159 -4.14 -7.05 -2.30
CA LEU A 159 -4.70 -8.37 -2.62
C LEU A 159 -4.68 -8.65 -4.12
N GLU A 160 -5.04 -7.67 -4.93
CA GLU A 160 -5.01 -7.74 -6.39
C GLU A 160 -3.58 -8.00 -6.92
N GLU A 161 -2.58 -7.30 -6.40
CA GLU A 161 -1.18 -7.49 -6.78
C GLU A 161 -0.66 -8.88 -6.36
N LEU A 162 -0.96 -9.33 -5.15
CA LEU A 162 -0.59 -10.67 -4.69
C LEU A 162 -1.24 -11.79 -5.52
N ALA A 163 -2.51 -11.63 -5.89
CA ALA A 163 -3.22 -12.60 -6.72
C ALA A 163 -2.72 -12.60 -8.18
N GLY A 164 -2.35 -11.43 -8.73
CA GLY A 164 -1.80 -11.28 -10.07
C GLY A 164 -0.46 -11.98 -10.25
N GLU A 165 0.41 -11.94 -9.25
CA GLU A 165 1.70 -12.64 -9.27
C GLU A 165 1.56 -14.17 -9.21
N GLN A 166 0.56 -14.70 -8.51
CA GLN A 166 0.30 -16.15 -8.51
C GLN A 166 -0.03 -16.69 -9.90
N THR A 167 -0.85 -15.99 -10.65
CA THR A 167 -1.20 -16.39 -12.04
C THR A 167 -0.01 -16.30 -13.01
N GLY A 168 0.92 -15.37 -12.77
CA GLY A 168 2.17 -15.26 -13.53
C GLY A 168 3.12 -16.43 -13.27
N ASN A 169 3.28 -16.84 -12.03
CA ASN A 169 4.13 -17.97 -11.64
C ASN A 169 3.57 -19.33 -12.10
N GLU A 170 2.26 -19.53 -12.05
CA GLU A 170 1.63 -20.74 -12.55
C GLU A 170 1.80 -20.89 -14.07
N ARG A 171 1.68 -19.81 -14.84
CA ARG A 171 1.92 -19.81 -16.28
C ARG A 171 3.38 -20.08 -16.65
N ALA A 172 4.33 -19.57 -15.89
CA ALA A 172 5.75 -19.82 -16.11
C ALA A 172 6.12 -21.29 -15.86
N GLN A 173 5.58 -21.91 -14.79
CA GLN A 173 5.79 -23.32 -14.49
C GLN A 173 5.17 -24.28 -15.51
N ASP A 174 4.01 -23.95 -16.07
CA ASP A 174 3.36 -24.76 -17.12
C ASP A 174 4.14 -24.69 -18.45
N THR A 175 4.80 -23.58 -18.74
CA THR A 175 5.63 -23.42 -19.95
C THR A 175 6.91 -24.25 -19.86
N GLU A 176 7.51 -24.37 -18.69
CA GLU A 176 8.71 -25.19 -18.47
C GLU A 176 8.39 -26.70 -18.50
N ARG A 177 7.19 -27.12 -18.08
CA ARG A 177 6.77 -28.53 -18.15
C ARG A 177 6.44 -29.03 -19.55
N ASN A 178 6.04 -28.17 -20.47
CA ASN A 178 5.67 -28.50 -21.84
C ASN A 178 6.79 -28.31 -22.85
N GLY A 179 7.98 -27.87 -22.49
CA GLY A 179 9.14 -27.65 -23.35
C GLY A 179 10.14 -28.79 -23.43
N GLY A 180 9.82 -29.96 -22.89
CA GLY A 180 10.70 -31.15 -22.90
C GLY A 180 10.21 -32.28 -23.79
N THR A 181 10.45 -32.20 -25.09
CA THR A 181 10.56 -33.37 -26.01
C THR A 181 11.70 -33.13 -26.95
#